data_1afe136da305d8899b147b9155696bbc
#
_entry.id   1afe136da305d8899b147b9155696bbc
#
_cell.length_a   1.000
_cell.length_b   1.000
_cell.length_c   1.000
_cell.angle_alpha   90.00
_cell.angle_beta   90.00
_cell.angle_gamma   90.00
#
_symmetry.space_group_name_H-M   'P 1'
#
loop_
_entity.id
_entity.type
_entity.pdbx_description
1 polymer ?
#
loop_
_entity_poly.entity_id
_entity_poly.type
_entity_poly.pdbx_seq_one_letter_code
_entity_poly.pdbx_strand_id
1 'polypeptide(L)'
;MNCKTGILILAVSVVGGCFSPDPPSIWSDSAPTVIPAIKSAAASKDHRAVPRLIALLDNHDSAVRFAANSALTRITGADMGYCYYGSEADRKAAIARWYQWLNKHPQ
;
A
#
# COMPACT_ATOMS: atom_id res chain seq x y z
N MET A 1 36.54 8.51 32.36
CA MET A 1 36.85 8.81 31.70
C MET A 1 36.35 9.09 30.52
N ASN A 2 36.48 8.76 29.75
CA ASN A 2 36.07 8.95 28.54
C ASN A 2 34.73 8.74 28.32
N CYS A 3 34.06 8.42 29.19
CA CYS A 3 32.71 8.11 28.98
C CYS A 3 32.05 9.30 28.43
N LYS A 4 32.52 10.41 28.73
CA LYS A 4 31.89 11.53 28.19
C LYS A 4 31.87 11.41 26.75
N THR A 5 32.69 10.70 26.23
CA THR A 5 32.70 10.64 24.85
C THR A 5 31.39 10.16 24.39
N GLY A 6 30.83 9.32 25.06
CA GLY A 6 29.62 8.75 24.63
C GLY A 6 28.61 9.80 24.41
N ILE A 7 28.75 10.84 25.07
CA ILE A 7 27.84 11.88 24.97
C ILE A 7 27.71 12.39 23.58
N LEU A 8 28.81 12.50 22.96
CA LEU A 8 28.78 13.05 21.68
C LEU A 8 27.88 12.30 20.81
N ILE A 9 27.90 11.08 20.96
CA ILE A 9 27.11 10.25 20.13
C ILE A 9 25.72 10.65 20.18
N LEU A 10 25.28 11.11 21.27
CA LEU A 10 23.93 11.47 21.41
C LEU A 10 23.51 12.42 20.38
N ALA A 11 24.30 13.35 20.16
CA ALA A 11 23.98 14.41 19.27
C ALA A 11 23.55 13.85 17.95
N VAL A 12 24.16 12.80 17.63
CA VAL A 12 23.88 12.21 16.36
C VAL A 12 22.50 11.69 16.25
N SER A 13 22.07 11.08 17.30
CA SER A 13 20.76 10.47 17.23
C SER A 13 19.72 11.52 17.00
N VAL A 14 19.95 12.70 17.44
CA VAL A 14 18.99 13.73 17.28
C VAL A 14 18.75 14.01 15.83
N VAL A 15 19.80 13.99 15.09
CA VAL A 15 19.71 14.29 13.69
C VAL A 15 18.85 13.28 12.96
N GLY A 16 19.01 12.07 13.34
CA GLY A 16 18.27 11.02 12.68
C GLY A 16 16.77 11.20 12.79
N GLY A 17 16.32 11.73 13.87
CA GLY A 17 14.91 11.92 14.09
C GLY A 17 14.27 12.86 13.10
N CYS A 18 15.02 13.77 12.55
CA CYS A 18 14.48 14.75 11.63
C CYS A 18 14.09 14.15 10.29
N PHE A 19 14.63 13.02 9.97
CA PHE A 19 14.38 12.39 8.68
C PHE A 19 13.59 11.11 8.77
N SER A 20 12.82 10.95 9.81
CA SER A 20 11.99 9.77 9.93
C SER A 20 10.91 9.78 8.86
N PRO A 21 10.73 8.69 8.14
CA PRO A 21 9.67 8.61 7.15
C PRO A 21 8.32 8.56 7.84
N ASP A 22 7.29 8.94 7.12
CA ASP A 22 5.93 8.83 7.63
C ASP A 22 5.60 7.35 7.86
N PRO A 23 4.81 7.04 8.89
CA PRO A 23 4.41 5.66 9.12
C PRO A 23 3.56 5.14 7.97
N PRO A 24 3.63 3.85 7.65
CA PRO A 24 2.82 3.28 6.60
C PRO A 24 1.33 3.52 6.84
N SER A 25 0.61 3.86 5.80
CA SER A 25 -0.83 4.07 5.88
C SER A 25 -1.52 3.63 4.60
N ILE A 26 -2.54 2.79 4.75
CA ILE A 26 -3.33 2.32 3.62
C ILE A 26 -4.20 3.47 3.07
N TRP A 27 -4.36 4.53 3.83
CA TRP A 27 -5.17 5.67 3.44
C TRP A 27 -4.41 6.75 2.69
N SER A 28 -3.11 6.59 2.57
CA SER A 28 -2.29 7.49 1.78
C SER A 28 -2.39 7.16 0.29
N ASP A 29 -2.20 8.15 -0.56
CA ASP A 29 -2.08 7.93 -2.01
C ASP A 29 -0.62 7.98 -2.45
N SER A 30 0.28 8.28 -1.53
CA SER A 30 1.71 8.39 -1.82
C SER A 30 2.37 7.02 -1.78
N ALA A 31 3.09 6.67 -2.84
CA ALA A 31 3.72 5.36 -2.96
C ALA A 31 4.60 4.97 -1.76
N PRO A 32 5.51 5.84 -1.29
CA PRO A 32 6.39 5.43 -0.17
C PRO A 32 5.63 5.11 1.12
N THR A 33 4.44 5.68 1.27
CA THR A 33 3.65 5.51 2.49
C THR A 33 2.63 4.38 2.34
N VAL A 34 2.00 4.29 1.18
CA VAL A 34 0.91 3.31 0.99
C VAL A 34 1.41 1.92 0.62
N ILE A 35 2.49 1.80 -0.13
CA ILE A 35 2.97 0.49 -0.56
C ILE A 35 3.33 -0.42 0.61
N PRO A 36 4.06 0.04 1.63
CA PRO A 36 4.32 -0.81 2.79
C PRO A 36 3.04 -1.27 3.50
N ALA A 37 2.03 -0.39 3.56
CA ALA A 37 0.76 -0.75 4.17
C ALA A 37 0.01 -1.78 3.33
N ILE A 38 0.06 -1.68 2.00
CA ILE A 38 -0.52 -2.66 1.09
C ILE A 38 0.14 -4.03 1.31
N LYS A 39 1.47 -4.05 1.39
CA LYS A 39 2.20 -5.30 1.61
C LYS A 39 1.84 -5.93 2.94
N SER A 40 1.67 -5.12 3.97
CA SER A 40 1.28 -5.61 5.29
C SER A 40 -0.13 -6.22 5.25
N ALA A 41 -1.06 -5.56 4.59
CA ALA A 41 -2.42 -6.07 4.43
C ALA A 41 -2.43 -7.40 3.68
N ALA A 42 -1.62 -7.51 2.63
CA ALA A 42 -1.52 -8.74 1.85
C ALA A 42 -0.94 -9.88 2.70
N ALA A 43 0.11 -9.59 3.47
CA ALA A 43 0.77 -10.60 4.29
C ALA A 43 -0.16 -11.17 5.36
N SER A 44 -0.99 -10.33 5.95
CA SER A 44 -1.95 -10.75 6.96
C SER A 44 -3.29 -11.18 6.39
N LYS A 45 -3.46 -11.08 5.07
CA LYS A 45 -4.73 -11.36 4.38
C LYS A 45 -5.88 -10.58 5.01
N ASP A 46 -5.67 -9.29 5.18
CA ASP A 46 -6.64 -8.42 5.84
C ASP A 46 -7.79 -8.08 4.88
N HIS A 47 -8.88 -8.81 5.00
CA HIS A 47 -10.05 -8.61 4.14
C HIS A 47 -10.67 -7.23 4.32
N ARG A 48 -10.46 -6.58 5.46
CA ARG A 48 -11.00 -5.24 5.70
C ARG A 48 -10.34 -4.20 4.80
N ALA A 49 -9.17 -4.51 4.27
CA ALA A 49 -8.47 -3.60 3.37
C ALA A 49 -8.99 -3.68 1.93
N VAL A 50 -9.78 -4.70 1.60
CA VAL A 50 -10.22 -4.93 0.22
C VAL A 50 -10.88 -3.72 -0.43
N PRO A 51 -11.85 -3.05 0.20
CA PRO A 51 -12.47 -1.88 -0.45
C PRO A 51 -11.45 -0.78 -0.76
N ARG A 52 -10.52 -0.54 0.15
CA ARG A 52 -9.51 0.49 -0.08
C ARG A 52 -8.51 0.07 -1.16
N LEU A 53 -8.16 -1.20 -1.20
CA LEU A 53 -7.26 -1.72 -2.24
C LEU A 53 -7.87 -1.57 -3.63
N ILE A 54 -9.18 -1.79 -3.75
CA ILE A 54 -9.87 -1.58 -5.02
C ILE A 54 -9.78 -0.10 -5.43
N ALA A 55 -9.97 0.82 -4.50
CA ALA A 55 -9.83 2.25 -4.78
C ALA A 55 -8.42 2.60 -5.24
N LEU A 56 -7.41 1.94 -4.69
CA LEU A 56 -6.00 2.18 -5.06
C LEU A 56 -5.65 1.67 -6.46
N LEU A 57 -6.49 0.87 -7.07
CA LEU A 57 -6.30 0.45 -8.46
C LEU A 57 -6.41 1.62 -9.43
N ASP A 58 -7.00 2.74 -9.01
CA ASP A 58 -7.10 3.93 -9.83
C ASP A 58 -6.04 4.98 -9.46
N ASN A 59 -5.05 4.61 -8.67
CA ASN A 59 -3.97 5.52 -8.29
C ASN A 59 -3.16 5.90 -9.53
N HIS A 60 -2.66 7.13 -9.57
CA HIS A 60 -1.86 7.59 -10.70
C HIS A 60 -0.49 6.91 -10.80
N ASP A 61 0.01 6.39 -9.71
CA ASP A 61 1.32 5.73 -9.66
C ASP A 61 1.17 4.24 -9.99
N SER A 62 1.83 3.79 -11.07
CA SER A 62 1.73 2.41 -11.49
C SER A 62 2.24 1.41 -10.46
N ALA A 63 3.21 1.80 -9.64
CA ALA A 63 3.72 0.92 -8.58
C ALA A 63 2.64 0.68 -7.51
N VAL A 64 1.86 1.70 -7.18
CA VAL A 64 0.75 1.57 -6.25
C VAL A 64 -0.32 0.66 -6.85
N ARG A 65 -0.64 0.86 -8.14
CA ARG A 65 -1.64 0.03 -8.82
C ARG A 65 -1.22 -1.44 -8.83
N PHE A 66 0.07 -1.69 -9.12
CA PHE A 66 0.60 -3.06 -9.12
C PHE A 66 0.50 -3.70 -7.75
N ALA A 67 0.91 -2.97 -6.72
CA ALA A 67 0.88 -3.48 -5.34
C ALA A 67 -0.55 -3.78 -4.91
N ALA A 68 -1.48 -2.88 -5.22
CA ALA A 68 -2.89 -3.04 -4.84
C ALA A 68 -3.50 -4.28 -5.50
N ASN A 69 -3.24 -4.47 -6.80
CA ASN A 69 -3.78 -5.64 -7.51
C ASN A 69 -3.18 -6.94 -6.96
N SER A 70 -1.89 -6.94 -6.69
CA SER A 70 -1.22 -8.13 -6.13
C SER A 70 -1.81 -8.47 -4.76
N ALA A 71 -2.05 -7.46 -3.93
CA ALA A 71 -2.64 -7.65 -2.61
C ALA A 71 -4.07 -8.19 -2.72
N LEU A 72 -4.89 -7.64 -3.62
CA LEU A 72 -6.26 -8.09 -3.82
C LEU A 72 -6.28 -9.57 -4.20
N THR A 73 -5.46 -9.96 -5.16
CA THR A 73 -5.40 -11.36 -5.59
C THR A 73 -4.97 -12.26 -4.44
N ARG A 74 -4.00 -11.82 -3.65
CA ARG A 74 -3.52 -12.63 -2.53
C ARG A 74 -4.54 -12.76 -1.43
N ILE A 75 -5.25 -11.68 -1.11
CA ILE A 75 -6.24 -11.69 -0.03
C ILE A 75 -7.49 -12.47 -0.44
N THR A 76 -7.99 -12.23 -1.64
CA THR A 76 -9.29 -12.76 -2.05
C THR A 76 -9.20 -14.06 -2.84
N GLY A 77 -8.08 -14.33 -3.45
CA GLY A 77 -7.94 -15.46 -4.37
C GLY A 77 -8.65 -15.22 -5.70
N ALA A 78 -9.20 -14.04 -5.93
CA ALA A 78 -9.93 -13.71 -7.16
C ALA A 78 -9.08 -12.86 -8.11
N ASP A 79 -9.39 -12.93 -9.40
CA ASP A 79 -8.71 -12.17 -10.42
C ASP A 79 -9.77 -11.56 -11.34
N MET A 80 -9.74 -10.25 -11.51
CA MET A 80 -10.70 -9.53 -12.35
C MET A 80 -10.09 -9.07 -13.67
N GLY A 81 -8.95 -9.62 -14.06
CA GLY A 81 -8.31 -9.26 -15.31
C GLY A 81 -7.70 -7.86 -15.32
N TYR A 82 -7.38 -7.32 -14.15
CA TYR A 82 -6.79 -6.00 -14.04
C TYR A 82 -5.31 -6.04 -14.46
N CYS A 83 -4.92 -5.07 -15.29
CA CYS A 83 -3.53 -4.91 -15.69
C CYS A 83 -3.06 -3.51 -15.31
N TYR A 84 -2.11 -3.42 -14.39
CA TYR A 84 -1.68 -2.13 -13.84
C TYR A 84 -1.06 -1.19 -14.88
N TYR A 85 -0.54 -1.73 -15.97
CA TYR A 85 0.04 -0.96 -17.06
C TYR A 85 -0.87 -0.87 -18.29
N GLY A 86 -2.10 -1.34 -18.17
CA GLY A 86 -3.06 -1.28 -19.26
C GLY A 86 -3.60 0.13 -19.47
N SER A 87 -4.41 0.30 -20.50
CA SER A 87 -5.04 1.58 -20.77
C SER A 87 -5.97 1.97 -19.63
N GLU A 88 -6.25 3.26 -19.52
CA GLU A 88 -7.18 3.73 -18.49
C GLU A 88 -8.55 3.07 -18.65
N ALA A 89 -9.02 2.94 -19.88
CA ALA A 89 -10.31 2.31 -20.15
C ALA A 89 -10.35 0.86 -19.67
N ASP A 90 -9.29 0.10 -19.96
CA ASP A 90 -9.20 -1.30 -19.55
C ASP A 90 -9.10 -1.42 -18.05
N ARG A 91 -8.34 -0.53 -17.41
CA ARG A 91 -8.22 -0.52 -15.95
C ARG A 91 -9.56 -0.22 -15.30
N LYS A 92 -10.29 0.77 -15.82
CA LYS A 92 -11.60 1.13 -15.27
C LYS A 92 -12.61 -0.01 -15.41
N ALA A 93 -12.55 -0.73 -16.52
CA ALA A 93 -13.43 -1.87 -16.72
C ALA A 93 -13.16 -2.97 -15.66
N ALA A 94 -11.89 -3.23 -15.39
CA ALA A 94 -11.52 -4.23 -14.39
C ALA A 94 -11.88 -3.77 -12.97
N ILE A 95 -11.72 -2.47 -12.68
CA ILE A 95 -12.13 -1.91 -11.40
C ILE A 95 -13.62 -2.07 -11.19
N ALA A 96 -14.42 -1.86 -12.24
CA ALA A 96 -15.86 -2.06 -12.16
C ALA A 96 -16.19 -3.51 -11.80
N ARG A 97 -15.46 -4.46 -12.38
CA ARG A 97 -15.64 -5.87 -12.04
C ARG A 97 -15.28 -6.15 -10.58
N TRP A 98 -14.24 -5.50 -10.06
CA TRP A 98 -13.89 -5.62 -8.65
C TRP A 98 -15.00 -5.11 -7.73
N TYR A 99 -15.63 -3.97 -8.09
CA TYR A 99 -16.74 -3.45 -7.29
C TYR A 99 -17.95 -4.38 -7.34
N GLN A 100 -18.21 -5.00 -8.48
CA GLN A 100 -19.28 -6.01 -8.58
C GLN A 100 -18.98 -7.20 -7.69
N TRP A 101 -17.71 -7.64 -7.70
CA TRP A 101 -17.28 -8.73 -6.82
C TRP A 101 -17.47 -8.36 -5.35
N LEU A 102 -17.10 -7.14 -4.98
CA LEU A 102 -17.20 -6.68 -3.61
C LEU A 102 -18.66 -6.65 -3.14
N ASN A 103 -19.58 -6.27 -4.01
CA ASN A 103 -21.01 -6.24 -3.66
C ASN A 103 -21.55 -7.64 -3.34
N LYS A 104 -20.95 -8.67 -3.93
CA LYS A 104 -21.36 -10.05 -3.69
C LYS A 104 -20.58 -10.71 -2.54
N HIS A 105 -19.52 -10.07 -2.09
CA HIS A 105 -18.63 -10.59 -1.05
C HIS A 105 -18.34 -9.51 -0.01
N PRO A 106 -19.32 -9.13 0.82
CA PRO A 106 -19.09 -8.09 1.84
C PRO A 106 -17.94 -8.51 2.76
N GLN A 107 -17.09 -7.53 3.14
CA GLN A 107 -15.89 -7.77 3.94
C GLN A 107 -16.12 -7.43 5.41
#